data_84f9cd8359afc652fb9c495d85c48ef2
#
_entry.id   84f9cd8359afc652fb9c495d85c48ef2
#
_cell.length_a   1.000
_cell.length_b   1.000
_cell.length_c   1.000
_cell.angle_alpha   90.00
_cell.angle_beta   90.00
_cell.angle_gamma   90.00
#
_symmetry.space_group_name_H-M   'P 1'
#
loop_
_entity.id
_entity.type
_entity.pdbx_description
1 polymer ?
#
loop_
_entity_poly.entity_id
_entity_poly.type
_entity_poly.pdbx_seq_one_letter_code
_entity_poly.pdbx_strand_id
1 'polypeptide(L)'
;MMLSGPTPSLRARTLSLELAVDNYNESLLSALNDAINNNRGDVISMSFGLSDACLPADETAAWHQAFVNATRKGITRFASSGDEGAAQPACDGTTWIQSTSNPASDPLVVAVGGRGLQAADYCLPALGCNPATHPAPGTWLNEIASNEGPPYGDYQDYFGATEASGGGFSTVWDEPPYQDGTIHGGRSRGAPDVAYNAAVLHGVLTYLNMPGLNVGFYRFGGTSAGAPQWTALTAIMG
;
A
#
# COMPACT_ATOMS: atom_id res chain seq x y z
N MET A 1 -2.16 -33.72 20.83
CA MET A 1 -0.97 -34.14 20.09
C MET A 1 -0.35 -32.87 19.51
N MET A 2 0.63 -32.28 20.22
CA MET A 2 1.33 -31.07 19.78
C MET A 2 2.40 -31.48 18.80
N LEU A 3 2.29 -31.02 17.56
CA LEU A 3 3.36 -31.15 16.55
C LEU A 3 4.42 -30.11 16.88
N SER A 4 5.49 -30.51 17.56
CA SER A 4 6.71 -29.74 17.68
C SER A 4 7.51 -29.89 16.37
N GLY A 5 7.14 -29.12 15.35
CA GLY A 5 8.01 -28.90 14.21
C GLY A 5 9.11 -27.90 14.58
N PRO A 6 10.30 -27.96 13.95
CA PRO A 6 11.32 -26.96 14.19
C PRO A 6 10.75 -25.59 13.80
N THR A 7 10.79 -24.64 14.74
CA THR A 7 10.50 -23.23 14.46
C THR A 7 11.38 -22.81 13.27
N PRO A 8 10.81 -22.27 12.18
CA PRO A 8 11.60 -21.73 11.11
C PRO A 8 12.52 -20.68 11.73
N SER A 9 13.81 -20.85 11.64
CA SER A 9 14.75 -19.80 12.02
C SER A 9 14.41 -18.59 11.14
N LEU A 10 13.96 -17.50 11.75
CA LEU A 10 13.83 -16.21 11.08
C LEU A 10 15.23 -15.87 10.55
N ARG A 11 15.49 -16.21 9.31
CA ARG A 11 16.74 -15.79 8.66
C ARG A 11 16.66 -14.28 8.55
N ALA A 12 17.70 -13.62 9.02
CA ALA A 12 17.87 -12.20 8.76
C ALA A 12 17.84 -11.99 7.24
N ARG A 13 16.79 -11.34 6.75
CA ARG A 13 16.65 -11.02 5.33
C ARG A 13 17.28 -9.65 5.10
N THR A 14 17.94 -9.50 3.98
CA THR A 14 18.60 -8.25 3.60
C THR A 14 17.53 -7.32 3.01
N LEU A 15 17.44 -6.10 3.55
CA LEU A 15 16.72 -5.01 2.91
C LEU A 15 17.69 -4.32 1.94
N SER A 16 17.35 -4.31 0.65
CA SER A 16 18.02 -3.50 -0.35
C SER A 16 17.17 -2.28 -0.66
N LEU A 17 17.77 -1.11 -0.64
CA LEU A 17 17.14 0.14 -1.04
C LEU A 17 17.70 0.54 -2.40
N GLU A 18 16.84 0.50 -3.43
CA GLU A 18 17.18 0.99 -4.74
C GLU A 18 16.84 2.48 -4.81
N LEU A 19 17.82 3.28 -5.24
CA LEU A 19 17.70 4.73 -5.33
C LEU A 19 17.55 5.13 -6.80
N ALA A 20 16.40 5.71 -7.14
CA ALA A 20 16.26 6.46 -8.39
C ALA A 20 16.98 7.81 -8.27
N VAL A 21 17.43 8.36 -9.38
CA VAL A 21 18.11 9.68 -9.39
C VAL A 21 17.13 10.83 -9.09
N ASP A 22 15.86 10.61 -9.35
CA ASP A 22 14.74 11.50 -9.06
C ASP A 22 13.43 10.72 -8.97
N ASN A 23 12.30 11.40 -8.83
CA ASN A 23 10.98 10.81 -8.77
C ASN A 23 10.23 10.80 -10.12
N TYR A 24 10.91 11.01 -11.22
CA TYR A 24 10.31 10.84 -12.52
C TYR A 24 10.12 9.36 -12.87
N ASN A 25 9.10 9.12 -13.67
CA ASN A 25 8.65 7.76 -14.01
C ASN A 25 9.75 6.92 -14.66
N GLU A 26 10.55 7.53 -15.54
CA GLU A 26 11.68 6.87 -16.20
C GLU A 26 12.77 6.45 -15.22
N SER A 27 13.08 7.31 -14.24
CA SER A 27 14.09 7.02 -13.22
C SER A 27 13.62 5.90 -12.26
N LEU A 28 12.35 5.90 -11.89
CA LEU A 28 11.75 4.84 -11.07
C LEU A 28 11.74 3.51 -11.82
N LEU A 29 11.36 3.51 -13.09
CA LEU A 29 11.38 2.32 -13.94
C LEU A 29 12.81 1.80 -14.15
N SER A 30 13.79 2.70 -14.27
CA SER A 30 15.21 2.32 -14.37
C SER A 30 15.69 1.60 -13.10
N ALA A 31 15.38 2.15 -11.91
CA ALA A 31 15.71 1.53 -10.63
C ALA A 31 15.02 0.15 -10.46
N LEU A 32 13.75 0.06 -10.85
CA LEU A 32 13.02 -1.22 -10.85
C LEU A 32 13.70 -2.26 -11.76
N ASN A 33 14.07 -1.87 -12.98
CA ASN A 33 14.75 -2.76 -13.91
C ASN A 33 16.14 -3.19 -13.38
N ASP A 34 16.87 -2.31 -12.72
CA ASP A 34 18.14 -2.66 -12.07
C ASP A 34 17.93 -3.72 -10.99
N ALA A 35 16.95 -3.51 -10.10
CA ALA A 35 16.61 -4.46 -9.04
C ALA A 35 16.23 -5.84 -9.61
N ILE A 36 15.40 -5.87 -10.65
CA ILE A 36 14.97 -7.11 -11.30
C ILE A 36 16.14 -7.79 -12.03
N ASN A 37 16.88 -7.04 -12.85
CA ASN A 37 17.93 -7.61 -13.70
C ASN A 37 19.08 -8.20 -12.89
N ASN A 38 19.45 -7.54 -11.79
CA ASN A 38 20.51 -7.95 -10.89
C ASN A 38 20.05 -8.86 -9.75
N ASN A 39 18.76 -9.25 -9.75
CA ASN A 39 18.17 -10.14 -8.74
C ASN A 39 18.46 -9.68 -7.31
N ARG A 40 18.15 -8.41 -7.02
CA ARG A 40 18.48 -7.77 -5.74
C ARG A 40 17.62 -8.24 -4.57
N GLY A 41 16.51 -8.93 -4.84
CA GLY A 41 15.62 -9.49 -3.83
C GLY A 41 14.49 -10.30 -4.42
N ASP A 42 13.81 -11.06 -3.55
CA ASP A 42 12.70 -11.94 -3.91
C ASP A 42 11.34 -11.21 -3.90
N VAL A 43 11.27 -10.06 -3.24
CA VAL A 43 10.06 -9.26 -3.07
C VAL A 43 10.39 -7.78 -3.24
N ILE A 44 9.55 -7.06 -3.99
CA ILE A 44 9.69 -5.61 -4.24
C ILE A 44 8.48 -4.88 -3.65
N SER A 45 8.73 -3.77 -2.96
CA SER A 45 7.71 -2.84 -2.47
C SER A 45 7.82 -1.50 -3.18
N MET A 46 6.68 -1.00 -3.65
CA MET A 46 6.56 0.28 -4.36
C MET A 46 5.48 1.12 -3.69
N SER A 47 5.89 2.20 -3.01
CA SER A 47 4.97 3.12 -2.32
C SER A 47 4.91 4.46 -3.05
N PHE A 48 4.61 4.41 -4.34
CA PHE A 48 4.42 5.54 -5.22
C PHE A 48 3.43 5.17 -6.33
N GLY A 49 2.89 6.16 -7.00
CA GLY A 49 2.03 5.93 -8.15
C GLY A 49 1.50 7.21 -8.75
N LEU A 50 0.81 7.05 -9.85
CA LEU A 50 0.04 8.09 -10.52
C LEU A 50 -1.15 7.45 -11.23
N SER A 51 -2.13 8.26 -11.62
CA SER A 51 -3.30 7.78 -12.36
C SER A 51 -2.88 6.91 -13.55
N ASP A 52 -3.43 5.71 -13.67
CA ASP A 52 -3.15 4.81 -14.80
C ASP A 52 -3.61 5.41 -16.14
N ALA A 53 -4.63 6.27 -16.11
CA ALA A 53 -5.07 7.00 -17.29
C ALA A 53 -4.07 8.05 -17.80
N CYS A 54 -3.07 8.40 -16.99
CA CYS A 54 -2.11 9.44 -17.32
C CYS A 54 -0.79 8.93 -17.89
N LEU A 55 -0.58 7.61 -17.88
CA LEU A 55 0.61 7.05 -18.49
C LEU A 55 0.45 6.90 -20.01
N PRO A 56 1.44 7.33 -20.78
CA PRO A 56 1.53 6.97 -22.20
C PRO A 56 1.54 5.45 -22.39
N ALA A 57 0.99 4.98 -23.50
CA ALA A 57 0.87 3.54 -23.75
C ALA A 57 2.22 2.82 -23.83
N ASP A 58 3.25 3.48 -24.32
CA ASP A 58 4.62 2.96 -24.41
C ASP A 58 5.27 2.86 -23.00
N GLU A 59 5.04 3.83 -22.14
CA GLU A 59 5.50 3.76 -20.74
C GLU A 59 4.75 2.68 -19.98
N THR A 60 3.43 2.59 -20.12
CA THR A 60 2.62 1.50 -19.55
C THR A 60 3.14 0.13 -19.97
N ALA A 61 3.45 -0.05 -21.26
CA ALA A 61 4.02 -1.28 -21.77
C ALA A 61 5.42 -1.57 -21.19
N ALA A 62 6.24 -0.55 -20.98
CA ALA A 62 7.58 -0.70 -20.39
C ALA A 62 7.51 -1.12 -18.91
N TRP A 63 6.61 -0.55 -18.12
CA TRP A 63 6.34 -0.99 -16.76
C TRP A 63 5.85 -2.45 -16.72
N HIS A 64 4.86 -2.78 -17.52
CA HIS A 64 4.35 -4.15 -17.61
C HIS A 64 5.43 -5.15 -17.98
N GLN A 65 6.29 -4.80 -18.95
CA GLN A 65 7.39 -5.68 -19.36
C GLN A 65 8.40 -5.91 -18.21
N ALA A 66 8.66 -4.93 -17.36
CA ALA A 66 9.47 -5.10 -16.16
C ALA A 66 8.80 -6.11 -15.20
N PHE A 67 7.50 -6.02 -14.99
CA PHE A 67 6.77 -6.97 -14.15
C PHE A 67 6.70 -8.38 -14.73
N VAL A 68 6.60 -8.52 -16.05
CA VAL A 68 6.75 -9.83 -16.75
C VAL A 68 8.13 -10.43 -16.44
N ASN A 69 9.19 -9.62 -16.52
CA ASN A 69 10.54 -10.07 -16.21
C ASN A 69 10.71 -10.46 -14.73
N ALA A 70 10.11 -9.71 -13.81
CA ALA A 70 10.06 -10.04 -12.39
C ALA A 70 9.34 -11.37 -12.15
N THR A 71 8.19 -11.59 -12.81
CA THR A 71 7.45 -12.85 -12.72
C THR A 71 8.29 -14.05 -13.17
N ARG A 72 9.00 -13.92 -14.27
CA ARG A 72 9.90 -14.99 -14.77
C ARG A 72 11.02 -15.35 -13.80
N LYS A 73 11.40 -14.41 -12.94
CA LYS A 73 12.42 -14.61 -11.91
C LYS A 73 11.85 -15.02 -10.55
N GLY A 74 10.53 -15.15 -10.44
CA GLY A 74 9.86 -15.49 -9.17
C GLY A 74 9.83 -14.34 -8.18
N ILE A 75 10.07 -13.09 -8.61
CA ILE A 75 10.05 -11.92 -7.75
C ILE A 75 8.61 -11.44 -7.57
N THR A 76 8.14 -11.35 -6.34
CA THR A 76 6.81 -10.80 -6.01
C THR A 76 6.86 -9.28 -5.90
N ARG A 77 5.82 -8.58 -6.36
CA ARG A 77 5.74 -7.11 -6.39
C ARG A 77 4.49 -6.66 -5.66
N PHE A 78 4.65 -5.70 -4.74
CA PHE A 78 3.57 -5.02 -4.05
C PHE A 78 3.63 -3.54 -4.38
N ALA A 79 2.47 -2.91 -4.56
CA ALA A 79 2.37 -1.48 -4.72
C ALA A 79 1.18 -0.92 -3.94
N SER A 80 1.36 0.29 -3.40
CA SER A 80 0.29 1.05 -2.79
C SER A 80 -0.78 1.42 -3.81
N SER A 81 -2.06 1.27 -3.45
CA SER A 81 -3.19 1.51 -4.38
C SER A 81 -3.59 3.00 -4.51
N GLY A 82 -2.95 3.88 -3.73
CA GLY A 82 -3.27 5.30 -3.66
C GLY A 82 -4.00 5.68 -2.38
N ASP A 83 -4.04 6.96 -2.07
CA ASP A 83 -4.54 7.49 -0.80
C ASP A 83 -5.72 8.47 -0.98
N GLU A 84 -6.26 8.60 -2.19
CA GLU A 84 -7.31 9.55 -2.55
C GLU A 84 -8.66 8.88 -2.86
N GLY A 85 -8.87 7.68 -2.34
CA GLY A 85 -10.10 6.91 -2.58
C GLY A 85 -10.23 6.43 -4.03
N ALA A 86 -11.41 6.57 -4.60
CA ALA A 86 -11.68 6.17 -6.00
C ALA A 86 -11.22 7.20 -7.03
N ALA A 87 -10.57 8.29 -6.61
CA ALA A 87 -10.10 9.37 -7.46
C ALA A 87 -8.56 9.39 -7.51
N GLN A 88 -8.05 9.98 -8.57
CA GLN A 88 -6.63 10.31 -8.74
C GLN A 88 -6.55 11.71 -9.35
N PRO A 89 -5.48 12.46 -9.12
CA PRO A 89 -5.24 13.69 -9.87
C PRO A 89 -5.26 13.42 -11.37
N ALA A 90 -5.93 14.27 -12.12
CA ALA A 90 -5.88 14.25 -13.57
C ALA A 90 -4.46 14.55 -14.06
N CYS A 91 -4.19 14.24 -15.32
CA CYS A 91 -2.83 14.33 -15.87
C CYS A 91 -2.25 15.76 -15.89
N ASP A 92 -3.09 16.77 -15.79
CA ASP A 92 -2.70 18.17 -15.64
C ASP A 92 -2.56 18.64 -14.18
N GLY A 93 -2.89 17.76 -13.22
CA GLY A 93 -2.84 18.03 -11.78
C GLY A 93 -3.88 19.05 -11.28
N THR A 94 -4.85 19.44 -12.10
CA THR A 94 -5.80 20.53 -11.75
C THR A 94 -7.16 20.04 -11.36
N THR A 95 -7.52 18.83 -11.73
CA THR A 95 -8.83 18.21 -11.46
C THR A 95 -8.67 16.78 -10.95
N TRP A 96 -9.78 16.17 -10.57
CA TRP A 96 -9.82 14.79 -10.10
C TRP A 96 -10.58 13.93 -11.11
N ILE A 97 -10.06 12.73 -11.37
CA ILE A 97 -10.68 11.75 -12.23
C ILE A 97 -10.83 10.42 -11.52
N GLN A 98 -11.83 9.65 -11.88
CA GLN A 98 -11.97 8.28 -11.41
C GLN A 98 -10.93 7.41 -12.13
N SER A 99 -9.97 6.90 -11.40
CA SER A 99 -8.87 6.11 -11.93
C SER A 99 -8.21 5.33 -10.82
N THR A 100 -7.55 4.23 -11.17
CA THR A 100 -6.64 3.49 -10.29
C THR A 100 -5.21 4.00 -10.44
N SER A 101 -4.36 3.66 -9.48
CA SER A 101 -2.97 4.08 -9.45
C SER A 101 -2.08 3.05 -10.14
N ASN A 102 -1.24 3.47 -11.09
CA ASN A 102 -0.12 2.67 -11.57
C ASN A 102 1.09 2.89 -10.63
N PRO A 103 1.86 1.84 -10.23
CA PRO A 103 1.90 0.50 -10.78
C PRO A 103 0.91 -0.50 -10.15
N ALA A 104 0.12 -0.12 -9.15
CA ALA A 104 -0.81 -1.03 -8.48
C ALA A 104 -1.91 -1.58 -9.41
N SER A 105 -2.29 -0.84 -10.44
CA SER A 105 -3.28 -1.28 -11.43
C SER A 105 -2.79 -2.39 -12.37
N ASP A 106 -1.47 -2.59 -12.50
CA ASP A 106 -0.95 -3.65 -13.36
C ASP A 106 -1.37 -5.04 -12.83
N PRO A 107 -1.89 -5.94 -13.71
CA PRO A 107 -2.36 -7.27 -13.30
C PRO A 107 -1.27 -8.19 -12.75
N LEU A 108 0.00 -7.86 -12.90
CA LEU A 108 1.14 -8.60 -12.36
C LEU A 108 1.65 -8.03 -11.02
N VAL A 109 0.99 -7.03 -10.47
CA VAL A 109 1.35 -6.38 -9.20
C VAL A 109 0.24 -6.63 -8.17
N VAL A 110 0.62 -6.94 -6.95
CA VAL A 110 -0.33 -7.02 -5.83
C VAL A 110 -0.61 -5.60 -5.34
N ALA A 111 -1.81 -5.13 -5.59
CA ALA A 111 -2.27 -3.83 -5.14
C ALA A 111 -2.65 -3.87 -3.66
N VAL A 112 -2.05 -3.01 -2.85
CA VAL A 112 -2.29 -2.93 -1.41
C VAL A 112 -3.09 -1.69 -1.07
N GLY A 113 -4.31 -1.91 -0.63
CA GLY A 113 -5.21 -0.89 -0.11
C GLY A 113 -5.04 -0.65 1.38
N GLY A 114 -5.83 0.30 1.88
CA GLY A 114 -5.79 0.78 3.24
C GLY A 114 -6.97 0.35 4.09
N ARG A 115 -6.69 -0.08 5.33
CA ARG A 115 -7.68 -0.28 6.38
C ARG A 115 -7.40 0.64 7.56
N GLY A 116 -8.47 1.10 8.21
CA GLY A 116 -8.42 1.66 9.54
C GLY A 116 -8.66 0.58 10.58
N LEU A 117 -7.65 0.25 11.37
CA LEU A 117 -7.77 -0.68 12.49
C LEU A 117 -8.35 0.06 13.70
N GLN A 118 -9.52 -0.36 14.16
CA GLN A 118 -10.11 0.16 15.39
C GLN A 118 -9.79 -0.78 16.54
N ALA A 119 -9.03 -0.28 17.51
CA ALA A 119 -8.72 -0.96 18.74
C ALA A 119 -9.32 -0.20 19.94
N ALA A 120 -9.59 -0.92 21.03
CA ALA A 120 -10.04 -0.29 22.25
C ALA A 120 -8.97 0.61 22.85
N ASP A 121 -9.36 1.84 23.21
CA ASP A 121 -8.53 2.80 23.91
C ASP A 121 -8.39 2.46 25.40
N TYR A 122 -7.60 3.26 26.11
CA TYR A 122 -7.56 3.19 27.57
C TYR A 122 -8.86 3.70 28.18
N CYS A 123 -9.49 2.87 29.02
CA CYS A 123 -10.67 3.28 29.77
C CYS A 123 -10.27 4.28 30.87
N LEU A 124 -10.73 5.52 30.77
CA LEU A 124 -10.51 6.56 31.75
C LEU A 124 -11.82 6.81 32.52
N PRO A 125 -11.97 6.28 33.75
CA PRO A 125 -13.20 6.47 34.56
C PRO A 125 -13.56 7.94 34.76
N ALA A 126 -12.56 8.83 34.81
CA ALA A 126 -12.77 10.29 34.92
C ALA A 126 -13.53 10.88 33.72
N LEU A 127 -13.56 10.17 32.57
CA LEU A 127 -14.32 10.55 31.38
C LEU A 127 -15.59 9.73 31.19
N GLY A 128 -16.05 9.03 32.27
CA GLY A 128 -17.30 8.26 32.26
C GLY A 128 -17.19 6.83 31.71
N CYS A 129 -15.99 6.35 31.47
CA CYS A 129 -15.77 4.98 31.03
C CYS A 129 -15.89 4.00 32.21
N ASN A 130 -16.55 2.86 32.01
CA ASN A 130 -16.63 1.78 33.00
C ASN A 130 -15.60 0.67 32.71
N PRO A 131 -14.53 0.54 33.52
CA PRO A 131 -13.49 -0.46 33.27
C PRO A 131 -13.98 -1.91 33.33
N ALA A 132 -15.09 -2.18 33.98
CA ALA A 132 -15.65 -3.55 34.11
C ALA A 132 -16.30 -4.03 32.81
N THR A 133 -16.72 -3.15 31.95
CA THR A 133 -17.40 -3.45 30.69
C THR A 133 -16.63 -3.00 29.44
N HIS A 134 -15.58 -2.20 29.63
CA HIS A 134 -14.74 -1.74 28.52
C HIS A 134 -13.72 -2.81 28.15
N PRO A 135 -13.54 -3.08 26.85
CA PRO A 135 -12.50 -4.02 26.39
C PRO A 135 -11.10 -3.56 26.84
N ALA A 136 -10.20 -4.50 27.04
CA ALA A 136 -8.81 -4.20 27.38
C ALA A 136 -8.18 -3.34 26.27
N PRO A 137 -7.31 -2.35 26.62
CA PRO A 137 -6.62 -1.52 25.64
C PRO A 137 -5.90 -2.36 24.58
N GLY A 138 -6.02 -1.98 23.30
CA GLY A 138 -5.48 -2.74 22.18
C GLY A 138 -6.33 -3.93 21.72
N THR A 139 -7.46 -4.22 22.39
CA THR A 139 -8.40 -5.23 21.89
C THR A 139 -8.94 -4.79 20.54
N TRP A 140 -8.88 -5.69 19.57
CA TRP A 140 -9.48 -5.46 18.26
C TRP A 140 -10.99 -5.27 18.39
N LEU A 141 -11.52 -4.21 17.79
CA LEU A 141 -12.95 -3.90 17.77
C LEU A 141 -13.54 -4.07 16.38
N ASN A 142 -12.90 -3.50 15.39
CA ASN A 142 -13.40 -3.48 14.04
C ASN A 142 -12.28 -3.10 13.04
N GLU A 143 -12.53 -3.40 11.76
CA GLU A 143 -11.75 -2.91 10.63
C GLU A 143 -12.68 -2.31 9.59
N ILE A 144 -12.31 -1.14 9.09
CA ILE A 144 -13.03 -0.43 8.02
C ILE A 144 -12.05 -0.07 6.92
N ALA A 145 -12.53 0.26 5.74
CA ALA A 145 -11.68 0.88 4.72
C ALA A 145 -11.11 2.20 5.30
N SER A 146 -9.81 2.45 5.09
CA SER A 146 -9.20 3.70 5.55
C SER A 146 -9.90 4.89 4.90
N ASN A 147 -10.36 5.82 5.75
CA ASN A 147 -10.97 7.07 5.37
C ASN A 147 -10.80 8.04 6.53
N GLU A 148 -9.91 9.00 6.38
CA GLU A 148 -9.53 9.97 7.42
C GLU A 148 -10.34 11.27 7.38
N GLY A 149 -11.46 11.26 6.64
CA GLY A 149 -12.41 12.37 6.63
C GLY A 149 -13.22 12.48 7.93
N PRO A 150 -14.02 13.57 8.08
CA PRO A 150 -14.91 13.72 9.22
C PRO A 150 -15.81 12.49 9.44
N PRO A 151 -16.02 12.03 10.68
CA PRO A 151 -15.64 12.66 11.96
C PRO A 151 -14.27 12.25 12.50
N TYR A 152 -13.48 11.49 11.79
CA TYR A 152 -12.23 10.88 12.28
C TYR A 152 -11.01 11.79 12.20
N GLY A 153 -11.14 12.95 11.62
CA GLY A 153 -10.09 13.92 11.37
C GLY A 153 -10.26 14.55 9.99
N ASP A 154 -9.41 15.47 9.65
CA ASP A 154 -9.31 16.07 8.33
C ASP A 154 -7.84 15.98 7.90
N TYR A 155 -7.37 14.75 7.75
CA TYR A 155 -6.06 14.51 7.20
C TYR A 155 -6.16 14.59 5.69
N GLN A 156 -5.51 15.60 5.15
CA GLN A 156 -5.42 15.80 3.71
C GLN A 156 -4.05 15.30 3.24
N ASP A 157 -4.07 14.68 2.08
CA ASP A 157 -2.86 14.31 1.38
C ASP A 157 -2.13 15.54 0.80
N TYR A 158 -1.05 15.29 0.09
CA TYR A 158 -0.26 16.32 -0.57
C TYR A 158 -1.08 17.18 -1.56
N PHE A 159 -2.14 16.61 -2.14
CA PHE A 159 -3.02 17.30 -3.10
C PHE A 159 -4.24 17.95 -2.44
N GLY A 160 -4.37 17.87 -1.13
CA GLY A 160 -5.49 18.43 -0.37
C GLY A 160 -6.77 17.58 -0.41
N ALA A 161 -6.69 16.34 -0.88
CA ALA A 161 -7.79 15.37 -0.76
C ALA A 161 -7.82 14.74 0.62
N THR A 162 -9.00 14.34 1.07
CA THR A 162 -9.14 13.51 2.27
C THR A 162 -8.45 12.17 2.05
N GLU A 163 -7.54 11.80 2.95
CA GLU A 163 -6.83 10.54 2.85
C GLU A 163 -7.79 9.35 3.01
N ALA A 164 -7.86 8.52 2.00
CA ALA A 164 -8.71 7.33 1.95
C ALA A 164 -8.08 6.26 1.07
N SER A 165 -8.31 4.99 1.40
CA SER A 165 -7.80 3.87 0.61
C SER A 165 -8.11 3.99 -0.86
N GLY A 166 -7.09 4.06 -1.68
CA GLY A 166 -7.22 4.05 -3.13
C GLY A 166 -7.77 2.73 -3.66
N GLY A 167 -8.52 2.82 -4.75
CA GLY A 167 -9.08 1.65 -5.41
C GLY A 167 -10.08 1.99 -6.50
N GLY A 168 -10.47 0.96 -7.24
CA GLY A 168 -11.42 1.08 -8.34
C GLY A 168 -11.10 0.11 -9.47
N PHE A 169 -11.55 0.45 -10.66
CA PHE A 169 -11.31 -0.33 -11.88
C PHE A 169 -10.32 0.41 -12.78
N SER A 170 -9.32 -0.32 -13.26
CA SER A 170 -8.35 0.23 -14.21
C SER A 170 -9.02 0.73 -15.50
N THR A 171 -8.50 1.82 -16.01
CA THR A 171 -8.91 2.35 -17.33
C THR A 171 -8.05 1.78 -18.46
N VAL A 172 -7.00 1.02 -18.12
CA VAL A 172 -5.97 0.52 -19.04
C VAL A 172 -5.99 -1.00 -19.15
N TRP A 173 -6.23 -1.72 -18.04
CA TRP A 173 -6.11 -3.16 -17.96
C TRP A 173 -7.45 -3.86 -17.93
N ASP A 174 -7.61 -4.89 -18.75
CA ASP A 174 -8.74 -5.82 -18.68
C ASP A 174 -8.70 -6.63 -17.38
N GLU A 175 -9.86 -7.17 -16.99
CA GLU A 175 -9.99 -8.07 -15.84
C GLU A 175 -9.12 -9.31 -16.02
N PRO A 176 -8.16 -9.55 -15.11
CA PRO A 176 -7.31 -10.73 -15.20
C PRO A 176 -8.09 -11.99 -14.77
N PRO A 177 -7.73 -13.19 -15.28
CA PRO A 177 -8.43 -14.42 -14.99
C PRO A 177 -8.56 -14.78 -13.51
N TYR A 178 -7.64 -14.31 -12.67
CA TYR A 178 -7.69 -14.57 -11.23
C TYR A 178 -8.75 -13.71 -10.49
N GLN A 179 -9.32 -12.72 -11.14
CA GLN A 179 -10.43 -11.91 -10.62
C GLN A 179 -11.79 -12.36 -11.17
N ASP A 180 -11.81 -13.26 -12.13
CA ASP A 180 -13.05 -13.73 -12.77
C ASP A 180 -14.02 -14.30 -11.74
N GLY A 181 -15.24 -13.78 -11.78
CA GLY A 181 -16.32 -14.16 -10.86
C GLY A 181 -16.20 -13.66 -9.42
N THR A 182 -15.13 -12.95 -9.07
CA THR A 182 -14.94 -12.40 -7.72
C THR A 182 -15.30 -10.92 -7.61
N ILE A 183 -15.21 -10.19 -8.70
CA ILE A 183 -15.51 -8.75 -8.74
C ILE A 183 -16.79 -8.53 -9.55
N HIS A 184 -17.75 -7.89 -8.92
CA HIS A 184 -18.99 -7.50 -9.59
C HIS A 184 -18.88 -6.06 -10.07
N GLY A 185 -18.81 -5.85 -11.37
CA GLY A 185 -18.96 -4.51 -11.94
C GLY A 185 -18.04 -4.11 -13.07
N GLY A 186 -17.23 -5.01 -13.63
CA GLY A 186 -16.39 -4.58 -14.72
C GLY A 186 -15.80 -5.71 -15.55
N ARG A 187 -15.26 -5.31 -16.68
CA ARG A 187 -14.36 -6.13 -17.51
C ARG A 187 -12.92 -5.64 -17.35
N SER A 188 -12.68 -4.86 -16.27
CA SER A 188 -11.40 -4.22 -16.02
C SER A 188 -10.77 -4.72 -14.73
N ARG A 189 -9.46 -4.67 -14.65
CA ARG A 189 -8.68 -4.97 -13.44
C ARG A 189 -9.18 -4.14 -12.27
N GLY A 190 -9.65 -4.79 -11.21
CA GLY A 190 -10.06 -4.15 -9.95
C GLY A 190 -8.89 -4.10 -8.96
N ALA A 191 -8.72 -2.99 -8.28
CA ALA A 191 -7.76 -2.79 -7.21
C ALA A 191 -8.47 -2.23 -5.96
N PRO A 192 -7.96 -2.50 -4.75
CA PRO A 192 -6.81 -3.32 -4.38
C PRO A 192 -7.11 -4.83 -4.33
N ASP A 193 -6.05 -5.67 -4.27
CA ASP A 193 -6.15 -7.11 -4.07
C ASP A 193 -6.19 -7.48 -2.59
N VAL A 194 -5.41 -6.78 -1.80
CA VAL A 194 -5.26 -6.95 -0.36
C VAL A 194 -5.28 -5.58 0.33
N ALA A 195 -5.45 -5.56 1.64
CA ALA A 195 -5.37 -4.32 2.40
C ALA A 195 -4.60 -4.54 3.70
N TYR A 196 -4.03 -3.46 4.24
CA TYR A 196 -3.38 -3.44 5.54
C TYR A 196 -3.64 -2.12 6.27
N ASN A 197 -3.12 -1.97 7.50
CA ASN A 197 -3.31 -0.73 8.25
C ASN A 197 -2.67 0.45 7.51
N ALA A 198 -3.49 1.41 7.12
CA ALA A 198 -3.11 2.62 6.41
C ALA A 198 -3.62 3.90 7.07
N ALA A 199 -4.49 3.78 8.08
CA ALA A 199 -5.03 4.93 8.76
C ALA A 199 -3.92 5.72 9.47
N VAL A 200 -3.81 7.01 9.24
CA VAL A 200 -2.82 7.90 9.89
C VAL A 200 -3.13 8.04 11.37
N LEU A 201 -4.42 8.13 11.73
CA LEU A 201 -4.83 8.29 13.12
C LEU A 201 -4.38 7.14 14.01
N HIS A 202 -4.40 5.91 13.49
CA HIS A 202 -3.92 4.69 14.15
C HIS A 202 -2.73 4.08 13.39
N GLY A 203 -1.90 4.95 12.80
CA GLY A 203 -0.81 4.59 11.94
C GLY A 203 0.38 3.96 12.65
N VAL A 204 1.35 3.56 11.85
CA VAL A 204 2.60 2.96 12.34
C VAL A 204 3.46 4.02 13.02
N LEU A 205 3.88 3.77 14.26
CA LEU A 205 4.81 4.63 14.97
C LEU A 205 6.25 4.29 14.56
N THR A 206 6.92 5.29 14.00
CA THR A 206 8.33 5.19 13.61
C THR A 206 9.14 6.24 14.35
N TYR A 207 10.25 5.84 14.97
CA TYR A 207 11.19 6.77 15.58
C TYR A 207 12.16 7.28 14.51
N LEU A 208 12.18 8.60 14.34
CA LEU A 208 13.06 9.26 13.38
C LEU A 208 14.13 10.08 14.10
N ASN A 209 15.36 9.96 13.59
CA ASN A 209 16.49 10.81 13.94
C ASN A 209 17.20 11.16 12.63
N MET A 210 16.67 12.16 11.94
CA MET A 210 17.16 12.59 10.63
C MET A 210 17.49 14.09 10.64
N PRO A 211 18.54 14.51 9.93
CA PRO A 211 18.82 15.94 9.76
C PRO A 211 17.62 16.70 9.19
N GLY A 212 17.27 17.83 9.82
CA GLY A 212 16.16 18.68 9.37
C GLY A 212 14.79 18.32 9.96
N LEU A 213 14.67 17.22 10.69
CA LEU A 213 13.46 16.86 11.43
C LEU A 213 13.70 16.88 12.94
N ASN A 214 12.65 17.13 13.70
CA ASN A 214 12.71 16.95 15.15
C ASN A 214 12.88 15.45 15.46
N VAL A 215 13.80 15.14 16.36
CA VAL A 215 13.98 13.75 16.80
C VAL A 215 12.77 13.31 17.61
N GLY A 216 12.14 12.20 17.24
CA GLY A 216 10.96 11.70 17.94
C GLY A 216 10.17 10.63 17.21
N PHE A 217 9.01 10.33 17.76
CA PHE A 217 8.06 9.40 17.14
C PHE A 217 7.13 10.14 16.18
N TYR A 218 6.99 9.58 15.00
CA TYR A 218 6.09 10.04 13.95
C TYR A 218 5.11 8.92 13.62
N ARG A 219 3.87 9.29 13.31
CA ARG A 219 2.88 8.36 12.78
C ARG A 219 2.93 8.38 11.25
N PHE A 220 2.90 7.20 10.69
CA PHE A 220 2.82 7.00 9.25
C PHE A 220 1.57 6.20 8.93
N GLY A 221 0.87 6.62 7.91
CA GLY A 221 -0.28 5.96 7.33
C GLY A 221 -0.18 5.90 5.81
N GLY A 222 -1.34 5.93 5.17
CA GLY A 222 -1.48 5.75 3.73
C GLY A 222 -1.31 4.30 3.30
N THR A 223 -1.75 3.98 2.11
CA THR A 223 -1.50 2.66 1.49
C THR A 223 0.00 2.44 1.27
N SER A 224 0.77 3.53 1.28
CA SER A 224 2.23 3.54 1.28
C SER A 224 2.86 2.86 2.49
N ALA A 225 2.17 2.84 3.65
CA ALA A 225 2.60 2.07 4.82
C ALA A 225 2.16 0.60 4.72
N GLY A 226 1.06 0.31 4.05
CA GLY A 226 0.53 -1.05 3.88
C GLY A 226 1.38 -1.93 2.97
N ALA A 227 1.83 -1.39 1.84
CA ALA A 227 2.60 -2.14 0.84
C ALA A 227 3.90 -2.76 1.40
N PRO A 228 4.79 -2.03 2.11
CA PRO A 228 5.99 -2.62 2.69
C PRO A 228 5.70 -3.62 3.80
N GLN A 229 4.58 -3.52 4.52
CA GLN A 229 4.18 -4.49 5.54
C GLN A 229 3.80 -5.83 4.90
N TRP A 230 3.00 -5.84 3.83
CA TRP A 230 2.74 -7.05 3.04
C TRP A 230 3.99 -7.63 2.42
N THR A 231 4.87 -6.78 1.91
CA THR A 231 6.19 -7.18 1.39
C THR A 231 7.00 -7.91 2.46
N ALA A 232 7.08 -7.35 3.67
CA ALA A 232 7.81 -7.95 4.78
C ALA A 232 7.19 -9.29 5.22
N LEU A 233 5.85 -9.36 5.34
CA LEU A 233 5.14 -10.61 5.64
C LEU A 233 5.45 -11.70 4.62
N THR A 234 5.37 -11.37 3.33
CA THR A 234 5.69 -12.31 2.25
C THR A 234 7.15 -12.77 2.31
N ALA A 235 8.08 -11.84 2.54
CA ALA A 235 9.49 -12.17 2.67
C ALA A 235 9.79 -13.10 3.87
N ILE A 236 8.99 -13.05 4.93
CA ILE A 236 9.15 -13.92 6.10
C ILE A 236 8.56 -15.32 5.84
N MET A 237 7.46 -15.37 5.09
CA MET A 237 6.73 -16.62 4.83
C MET A 237 7.34 -17.48 3.72
N GLY A 238 8.00 -16.90 2.76
CA GLY A 238 8.56 -17.57 1.58
C GLY A 238 10.04 -17.58 1.51
#